data_2515e95edbfd5b0f249dcb750615f7d8
#
_entry.id   2515e95edbfd5b0f249dcb750615f7d8
#
_cell.length_a   1.000
_cell.length_b   1.000
_cell.length_c   1.000
_cell.angle_alpha   90.00
_cell.angle_beta   90.00
_cell.angle_gamma   90.00
#
_symmetry.space_group_name_H-M   'P 1'
#
loop_
_entity.id
_entity.type
_entity.pdbx_description
1 polymer ?
#
loop_
_entity_poly.entity_id
_entity_poly.type
_entity_poly.pdbx_seq_one_letter_code
_entity_poly.pdbx_strand_id
1 'polypeptide(L)'
;MERLSYSSGTSSIPLLGETIGANIDRIAATFPDNEAVVSVHQNARLTYREFRAATDELARGLMALGVEHGDRVGIWSTNNIEWVIAQFATPKIGAILVNLNPAYRSNEASYVLQQSGVSVLLVQMSHKTSNYTEMVREIRGSLPGLRTIVLIGDDEIQAPLPGAIRWADIAEAARSVSAEALAERLARTQPDDAINIQYTSGTTGFPKGATLTHHNILNNGFFIGEGCRYTPVDRVCLPVPFFHCFGMVLGNLAIVTHGATIVIPNYSFDPALTMEAVAKERCTALYGVPTMFIAELALPNFASYDCSTLRTGIMAGSPCPVEIMKRVQSEMHMPEVTICYGMTETSPVSTQTGVDDPLDKRTGTVGRVHPHLEVKIVDENGRLVPIGTPGELCTRGYSVMLGYWNDPENTAKAIDAARYMHTGDIATMDEDGYLNIAGRIKDMVIRGGENVYPREIEEFLYGHPAVKDVSVIGVPDERYGEEICAWVILHDGAQVDEEAIKAYCRGTIAHYKVPRYVRFVSEFPLTISGKVQKFKMREISTAELGLHAAASIVTA
;
A
#
# COMPACT_ATOMS: atom_id res chain seq x y z
N MET A 1 -0.01 -1.61 39.76
CA MET A 1 -1.04 -1.54 38.71
C MET A 1 -0.43 -2.14 37.47
N GLU A 2 -1.14 -3.05 36.85
CA GLU A 2 -0.73 -3.67 35.61
C GLU A 2 -0.68 -2.59 34.50
N ARG A 3 0.40 -2.55 33.70
CA ARG A 3 0.56 -1.57 32.63
C ARG A 3 -0.36 -1.95 31.46
N LEU A 4 -1.14 -0.97 30.96
CA LEU A 4 -2.09 -1.18 29.88
C LEU A 4 -1.44 -0.96 28.50
N SER A 5 -1.96 -1.62 27.48
CA SER A 5 -1.50 -1.57 26.08
C SER A 5 -1.91 -0.26 25.40
N TYR A 6 -1.22 0.83 25.76
CA TYR A 6 -1.37 2.16 25.17
C TYR A 6 0.01 2.79 24.96
N SER A 7 0.21 3.42 23.82
CA SER A 7 1.43 4.16 23.49
C SER A 7 1.12 5.38 22.64
N SER A 8 1.93 6.44 22.83
CA SER A 8 1.90 7.65 22.01
C SER A 8 3.28 7.96 21.46
N GLY A 9 3.34 8.28 20.16
CA GLY A 9 4.59 8.65 19.50
C GLY A 9 4.99 10.08 19.83
N THR A 10 6.19 10.23 20.39
CA THR A 10 6.79 11.55 20.68
C THR A 10 7.78 11.93 19.60
N SER A 11 7.89 13.23 19.29
CA SER A 11 8.89 13.79 18.39
C SER A 11 9.21 15.22 18.75
N SER A 12 10.47 15.62 18.55
CA SER A 12 10.88 17.03 18.59
C SER A 12 10.63 17.74 17.25
N ILE A 13 10.37 16.98 16.18
CA ILE A 13 10.03 17.51 14.86
C ILE A 13 8.51 17.74 14.84
N PRO A 14 8.04 18.97 14.57
CA PRO A 14 6.60 19.24 14.49
C PRO A 14 5.98 18.66 13.23
N LEU A 15 4.65 18.54 13.22
CA LEU A 15 3.89 18.28 12.00
C LEU A 15 4.07 19.43 10.99
N LEU A 16 4.13 19.08 9.69
CA LEU A 16 4.17 20.05 8.61
C LEU A 16 2.79 20.74 8.49
N GLY A 17 2.79 22.05 8.57
CA GLY A 17 1.60 22.88 8.41
C GLY A 17 1.44 23.42 6.99
N GLU A 18 1.83 22.62 5.97
CA GLU A 18 1.80 23.02 4.56
C GLU A 18 0.98 22.03 3.70
N THR A 19 0.60 22.45 2.51
CA THR A 19 -0.04 21.58 1.51
C THR A 19 1.02 20.85 0.68
N ILE A 20 0.62 19.76 0.00
CA ILE A 20 1.53 19.03 -0.91
C ILE A 20 2.04 19.93 -2.02
N GLY A 21 1.18 20.85 -2.54
CA GLY A 21 1.58 21.81 -3.56
C GLY A 21 2.62 22.81 -3.06
N ALA A 22 2.47 23.33 -1.84
CA ALA A 22 3.47 24.20 -1.21
C ALA A 22 4.77 23.46 -0.90
N ASN A 23 4.66 22.21 -0.45
CA ASN A 23 5.81 21.36 -0.15
C ASN A 23 6.70 21.13 -1.38
N ILE A 24 6.12 20.71 -2.52
CA ILE A 24 6.92 20.51 -3.75
C ILE A 24 7.56 21.82 -4.23
N ASP A 25 6.90 22.97 -4.09
CA ASP A 25 7.48 24.26 -4.45
C ASP A 25 8.69 24.61 -3.58
N ARG A 26 8.59 24.36 -2.27
CA ARG A 26 9.69 24.56 -1.32
C ARG A 26 10.86 23.62 -1.59
N ILE A 27 10.60 22.33 -1.82
CA ILE A 27 11.64 21.33 -2.10
C ILE A 27 12.35 21.66 -3.43
N ALA A 28 11.60 21.99 -4.48
CA ALA A 28 12.17 22.36 -5.77
C ALA A 28 13.00 23.67 -5.70
N ALA A 29 12.64 24.60 -4.83
CA ALA A 29 13.44 25.80 -4.58
C ALA A 29 14.73 25.48 -3.81
N THR A 30 14.69 24.47 -2.92
CA THR A 30 15.85 24.08 -2.10
C THR A 30 16.84 23.21 -2.87
N PHE A 31 16.36 22.28 -3.71
CA PHE A 31 17.16 21.29 -4.44
C PHE A 31 16.86 21.29 -5.95
N PRO A 32 16.91 22.46 -6.64
CA PRO A 32 16.40 22.60 -8.01
C PRO A 32 17.03 21.65 -9.03
N ASP A 33 18.31 21.36 -8.86
CA ASP A 33 19.10 20.61 -9.83
C ASP A 33 19.27 19.12 -9.47
N ASN A 34 18.75 18.68 -8.30
CA ASN A 34 18.70 17.26 -7.96
C ASN A 34 17.67 16.54 -8.84
N GLU A 35 17.95 15.30 -9.20
CA GLU A 35 16.95 14.45 -9.85
C GLU A 35 15.79 14.19 -8.89
N ALA A 36 14.58 14.48 -9.32
CA ALA A 36 13.35 14.21 -8.56
C ALA A 36 12.75 12.86 -8.95
N VAL A 37 12.67 12.59 -10.26
CA VAL A 37 12.03 11.39 -10.81
C VAL A 37 12.87 10.82 -11.94
N VAL A 38 13.14 9.52 -11.88
CA VAL A 38 13.77 8.74 -12.93
C VAL A 38 12.84 7.59 -13.30
N SER A 39 12.29 7.60 -14.50
CA SER A 39 11.50 6.49 -15.06
C SER A 39 12.38 5.70 -16.02
N VAL A 40 12.85 4.54 -15.55
CA VAL A 40 13.83 3.72 -16.32
C VAL A 40 13.22 3.19 -17.60
N HIS A 41 12.01 2.65 -17.52
CA HIS A 41 11.30 2.07 -18.67
C HIS A 41 10.82 3.10 -19.70
N GLN A 42 10.60 4.36 -19.28
CA GLN A 42 10.25 5.45 -20.20
C GLN A 42 11.49 6.23 -20.69
N ASN A 43 12.70 5.88 -20.18
CA ASN A 43 13.93 6.62 -20.42
C ASN A 43 13.78 8.13 -20.16
N ALA A 44 13.05 8.50 -19.11
CA ALA A 44 12.73 9.88 -18.75
C ALA A 44 13.30 10.23 -17.38
N ARG A 45 13.82 11.47 -17.26
CA ARG A 45 14.38 12.00 -16.01
C ARG A 45 13.92 13.44 -15.85
N LEU A 46 13.59 13.84 -14.63
CA LEU A 46 13.27 15.20 -14.28
C LEU A 46 14.06 15.61 -13.04
N THR A 47 14.72 16.76 -13.11
CA THR A 47 15.18 17.47 -11.91
C THR A 47 13.98 18.02 -11.13
N TYR A 48 14.17 18.43 -9.88
CA TYR A 48 13.11 19.06 -9.10
C TYR A 48 12.57 20.33 -9.76
N ARG A 49 13.40 21.12 -10.43
CA ARG A 49 13.00 22.28 -11.23
C ARG A 49 12.06 21.88 -12.37
N GLU A 50 12.43 20.86 -13.13
CA GLU A 50 11.64 20.34 -14.25
C GLU A 50 10.37 19.64 -13.76
N PHE A 51 10.45 18.89 -12.68
CA PHE A 51 9.30 18.22 -12.06
C PHE A 51 8.26 19.24 -11.57
N ARG A 52 8.71 20.32 -10.89
CA ARG A 52 7.83 21.42 -10.52
C ARG A 52 7.18 22.06 -11.75
N ALA A 53 7.95 22.35 -12.80
CA ALA A 53 7.42 22.95 -14.03
C ALA A 53 6.37 22.05 -14.69
N ALA A 54 6.59 20.74 -14.76
CA ALA A 54 5.64 19.77 -15.30
C ALA A 54 4.35 19.69 -14.44
N THR A 55 4.48 19.74 -13.10
CA THR A 55 3.31 19.78 -12.20
C THR A 55 2.53 21.08 -12.35
N ASP A 56 3.20 22.23 -12.51
CA ASP A 56 2.56 23.52 -12.75
C ASP A 56 1.83 23.55 -14.10
N GLU A 57 2.42 22.94 -15.12
CA GLU A 57 1.81 22.84 -16.45
C GLU A 57 0.55 21.97 -16.42
N LEU A 58 0.61 20.77 -15.83
CA LEU A 58 -0.58 19.93 -15.69
C LEU A 58 -1.66 20.61 -14.83
N ALA A 59 -1.28 21.25 -13.73
CA ALA A 59 -2.22 21.98 -12.87
C ALA A 59 -2.98 23.07 -13.64
N ARG A 60 -2.26 23.91 -14.41
CA ARG A 60 -2.88 24.94 -15.27
C ARG A 60 -3.72 24.33 -16.38
N GLY A 61 -3.26 23.21 -16.98
CA GLY A 61 -4.05 22.50 -17.98
C GLY A 61 -5.37 21.97 -17.42
N LEU A 62 -5.36 21.39 -16.22
CA LEU A 62 -6.59 20.95 -15.54
C LEU A 62 -7.52 22.13 -15.22
N MET A 63 -6.98 23.29 -14.80
CA MET A 63 -7.78 24.51 -14.63
C MET A 63 -8.41 24.96 -15.95
N ALA A 64 -7.68 24.93 -17.06
CA ALA A 64 -8.18 25.24 -18.39
C ALA A 64 -9.30 24.30 -18.85
N LEU A 65 -9.26 23.03 -18.40
CA LEU A 65 -10.31 22.04 -18.61
C LEU A 65 -11.50 22.20 -17.65
N GLY A 66 -11.51 23.26 -16.84
CA GLY A 66 -12.61 23.61 -15.94
C GLY A 66 -12.61 22.81 -14.64
N VAL A 67 -11.46 22.30 -14.19
CA VAL A 67 -11.33 21.65 -12.88
C VAL A 67 -11.32 22.73 -11.79
N GLU A 68 -12.25 22.62 -10.86
CA GLU A 68 -12.38 23.52 -9.72
C GLU A 68 -11.89 22.86 -8.43
N HIS A 69 -11.72 23.70 -7.37
CA HIS A 69 -11.40 23.21 -6.03
C HIS A 69 -12.46 22.21 -5.54
N GLY A 70 -12.03 21.05 -5.04
CA GLY A 70 -12.91 19.96 -4.61
C GLY A 70 -13.41 19.05 -5.74
N ASP A 71 -13.12 19.35 -7.01
CA ASP A 71 -13.42 18.43 -8.11
C ASP A 71 -12.54 17.17 -8.04
N ARG A 72 -13.06 16.06 -8.55
CA ARG A 72 -12.35 14.76 -8.57
C ARG A 72 -11.74 14.55 -9.94
N VAL A 73 -10.42 14.32 -9.91
CA VAL A 73 -9.62 13.90 -11.07
C VAL A 73 -9.25 12.45 -10.88
N GLY A 74 -9.76 11.57 -11.73
CA GLY A 74 -9.41 10.13 -11.71
C GLY A 74 -8.07 9.88 -12.39
N ILE A 75 -7.28 8.94 -11.87
CA ILE A 75 -6.12 8.41 -12.56
C ILE A 75 -6.20 6.90 -12.65
N TRP A 76 -6.21 6.37 -13.87
CA TRP A 76 -6.27 4.94 -14.17
C TRP A 76 -5.07 4.53 -15.01
N SER A 77 -3.98 4.28 -14.33
CA SER A 77 -2.68 4.02 -14.94
C SER A 77 -1.80 3.16 -14.04
N THR A 78 -0.86 2.48 -14.64
CA THR A 78 0.25 1.82 -13.96
C THR A 78 1.34 2.85 -13.57
N ASN A 79 2.48 2.38 -13.02
CA ASN A 79 3.56 3.27 -12.63
C ASN A 79 4.24 3.92 -13.85
N ASN A 80 4.20 5.23 -13.91
CA ASN A 80 4.87 6.05 -14.92
C ASN A 80 5.12 7.46 -14.37
N ILE A 81 5.85 8.27 -15.13
CA ILE A 81 6.19 9.63 -14.71
C ILE A 81 4.96 10.54 -14.66
N GLU A 82 4.00 10.33 -15.57
CA GLU A 82 2.74 11.09 -15.65
C GLU A 82 1.90 10.89 -14.38
N TRP A 83 1.93 9.67 -13.82
CA TRP A 83 1.25 9.36 -12.57
C TRP A 83 1.82 10.22 -11.43
N VAL A 84 3.16 10.31 -11.34
CA VAL A 84 3.82 11.12 -10.31
C VAL A 84 3.51 12.60 -10.52
N ILE A 85 3.57 13.09 -11.75
CA ILE A 85 3.20 14.49 -12.07
C ILE A 85 1.75 14.78 -11.65
N ALA A 86 0.80 13.89 -11.95
CA ALA A 86 -0.60 14.06 -11.58
C ALA A 86 -0.81 14.12 -10.05
N GLN A 87 -0.09 13.30 -9.29
CA GLN A 87 -0.15 13.31 -7.83
C GLN A 87 0.24 14.66 -7.23
N PHE A 88 1.19 15.38 -7.82
CA PHE A 88 1.65 16.66 -7.31
C PHE A 88 0.97 17.87 -7.99
N ALA A 89 0.35 17.68 -9.15
CA ALA A 89 -0.38 18.75 -9.85
C ALA A 89 -1.78 18.97 -9.27
N THR A 90 -2.55 17.91 -9.01
CA THR A 90 -3.92 18.03 -8.48
C THR A 90 -3.98 18.75 -7.14
N PRO A 91 -3.05 18.55 -6.18
CA PRO A 91 -3.03 19.29 -4.92
C PRO A 91 -2.82 20.80 -5.08
N LYS A 92 -2.09 21.24 -6.11
CA LYS A 92 -1.85 22.67 -6.34
C LYS A 92 -3.14 23.46 -6.65
N ILE A 93 -4.15 22.80 -7.15
CA ILE A 93 -5.43 23.42 -7.52
C ILE A 93 -6.59 23.03 -6.60
N GLY A 94 -6.29 22.25 -5.51
CA GLY A 94 -7.30 21.77 -4.58
C GLY A 94 -8.22 20.70 -5.17
N ALA A 95 -7.82 20.04 -6.27
CA ALA A 95 -8.55 18.91 -6.84
C ALA A 95 -8.22 17.62 -6.11
N ILE A 96 -9.20 16.73 -5.97
CA ILE A 96 -9.08 15.45 -5.27
C ILE A 96 -8.69 14.38 -6.28
N LEU A 97 -7.50 13.79 -6.12
CA LEU A 97 -7.04 12.67 -6.95
C LEU A 97 -7.75 11.39 -6.53
N VAL A 98 -8.39 10.70 -7.47
CA VAL A 98 -9.05 9.42 -7.27
C VAL A 98 -8.22 8.33 -7.93
N ASN A 99 -7.66 7.44 -7.11
CA ASN A 99 -6.80 6.37 -7.59
C ASN A 99 -7.63 5.17 -8.06
N LEU A 100 -7.53 4.82 -9.36
CA LEU A 100 -8.15 3.61 -9.89
C LEU A 100 -7.11 2.47 -9.95
N ASN A 101 -7.51 1.30 -9.47
CA ASN A 101 -6.66 0.12 -9.56
C ASN A 101 -6.53 -0.32 -11.03
N PRO A 102 -5.31 -0.47 -11.58
CA PRO A 102 -5.10 -0.93 -12.96
C PRO A 102 -5.69 -2.31 -13.28
N ALA A 103 -6.04 -3.10 -12.27
CA ALA A 103 -6.73 -4.37 -12.46
C ALA A 103 -8.22 -4.27 -12.66
N TYR A 104 -8.82 -3.16 -12.33
CA TYR A 104 -10.25 -3.01 -12.48
C TYR A 104 -10.69 -3.30 -13.91
N ARG A 105 -11.85 -3.93 -14.03
CA ARG A 105 -12.56 -4.08 -15.27
C ARG A 105 -13.69 -3.05 -15.36
N SER A 106 -14.40 -3.04 -16.47
CA SER A 106 -15.44 -2.04 -16.76
C SER A 106 -16.42 -1.80 -15.62
N ASN A 107 -16.90 -2.86 -14.95
CA ASN A 107 -17.88 -2.73 -13.86
C ASN A 107 -17.30 -2.06 -12.61
N GLU A 108 -16.11 -2.46 -12.19
CA GLU A 108 -15.44 -1.89 -11.02
C GLU A 108 -15.02 -0.45 -11.27
N ALA A 109 -14.46 -0.17 -12.44
CA ALA A 109 -14.10 1.19 -12.84
C ALA A 109 -15.34 2.10 -12.94
N SER A 110 -16.45 1.63 -13.52
CA SER A 110 -17.72 2.35 -13.58
C SER A 110 -18.23 2.71 -12.20
N TYR A 111 -18.22 1.75 -11.27
CA TYR A 111 -18.61 2.01 -9.87
C TYR A 111 -17.77 3.10 -9.23
N VAL A 112 -16.44 2.98 -9.30
CA VAL A 112 -15.52 3.95 -8.68
C VAL A 112 -15.69 5.35 -9.27
N LEU A 113 -15.73 5.46 -10.59
CA LEU A 113 -15.89 6.75 -11.29
C LEU A 113 -17.24 7.42 -10.99
N GLN A 114 -18.31 6.63 -10.89
CA GLN A 114 -19.65 7.12 -10.56
C GLN A 114 -19.74 7.54 -9.09
N GLN A 115 -19.32 6.70 -8.17
CA GLN A 115 -19.44 6.92 -6.72
C GLN A 115 -18.57 8.10 -6.26
N SER A 116 -17.37 8.25 -6.82
CA SER A 116 -16.51 9.39 -6.54
C SER A 116 -16.94 10.68 -7.27
N GLY A 117 -17.68 10.56 -8.37
CA GLY A 117 -18.07 11.69 -9.21
C GLY A 117 -16.88 12.32 -9.95
N VAL A 118 -16.00 11.50 -10.51
CA VAL A 118 -14.86 11.95 -11.32
C VAL A 118 -15.34 12.75 -12.52
N SER A 119 -14.79 13.97 -12.70
CA SER A 119 -15.12 14.85 -13.80
C SER A 119 -14.09 14.88 -14.93
N VAL A 120 -12.82 14.60 -14.58
CA VAL A 120 -11.71 14.44 -15.53
C VAL A 120 -11.01 13.11 -15.22
N LEU A 121 -10.77 12.29 -16.24
CA LEU A 121 -10.07 11.01 -16.11
C LEU A 121 -8.76 11.03 -16.89
N LEU A 122 -7.66 10.89 -16.18
CA LEU A 122 -6.34 10.62 -16.73
C LEU A 122 -6.21 9.10 -16.89
N VAL A 123 -6.06 8.59 -18.11
CA VAL A 123 -6.09 7.15 -18.36
C VAL A 123 -4.99 6.72 -19.31
N GLN A 124 -4.24 5.69 -18.91
CA GLN A 124 -3.31 4.98 -19.81
C GLN A 124 -4.10 4.22 -20.87
N MET A 125 -3.60 4.12 -22.08
CA MET A 125 -4.34 3.46 -23.16
C MET A 125 -4.49 1.96 -22.94
N SER A 126 -3.40 1.28 -22.60
CA SER A 126 -3.40 -0.16 -22.35
C SER A 126 -2.22 -0.59 -21.48
N HIS A 127 -2.33 -1.75 -20.85
CA HIS A 127 -1.22 -2.44 -20.19
C HIS A 127 -1.47 -3.94 -20.17
N LYS A 128 -0.52 -4.75 -20.70
CA LYS A 128 -0.65 -6.21 -20.82
C LYS A 128 -1.96 -6.57 -21.53
N THR A 129 -2.84 -7.30 -20.85
CA THR A 129 -4.15 -7.75 -21.38
C THR A 129 -5.27 -6.73 -21.17
N SER A 130 -5.02 -5.61 -20.50
CA SER A 130 -6.01 -4.58 -20.21
C SER A 130 -5.98 -3.49 -21.27
N ASN A 131 -7.10 -3.30 -21.98
CA ASN A 131 -7.34 -2.18 -22.87
C ASN A 131 -8.27 -1.17 -22.15
N TYR A 132 -7.65 -0.19 -21.48
CA TYR A 132 -8.41 0.78 -20.68
C TYR A 132 -9.29 1.69 -21.53
N THR A 133 -8.84 2.06 -22.71
CA THR A 133 -9.63 2.90 -23.61
C THR A 133 -10.90 2.22 -24.11
N GLU A 134 -10.85 0.91 -24.34
CA GLU A 134 -12.03 0.11 -24.68
C GLU A 134 -13.02 0.06 -23.51
N MET A 135 -12.51 -0.24 -22.31
CA MET A 135 -13.32 -0.26 -21.09
C MET A 135 -13.97 1.11 -20.80
N VAL A 136 -13.22 2.22 -21.00
CA VAL A 136 -13.79 3.57 -20.87
C VAL A 136 -14.88 3.81 -21.92
N ARG A 137 -14.71 3.35 -23.16
CA ARG A 137 -15.74 3.47 -24.21
C ARG A 137 -17.03 2.77 -23.81
N GLU A 138 -16.92 1.56 -23.25
CA GLU A 138 -18.07 0.78 -22.77
C GLU A 138 -18.86 1.49 -21.68
N ILE A 139 -18.16 2.10 -20.71
CA ILE A 139 -18.80 2.66 -19.51
C ILE A 139 -19.14 4.16 -19.60
N ARG A 140 -18.58 4.90 -20.57
CA ARG A 140 -18.73 6.36 -20.68
C ARG A 140 -20.19 6.82 -20.69
N GLY A 141 -21.07 6.04 -21.33
CA GLY A 141 -22.52 6.34 -21.39
C GLY A 141 -23.22 6.33 -20.04
N SER A 142 -22.68 5.62 -19.06
CA SER A 142 -23.21 5.55 -17.68
C SER A 142 -22.60 6.61 -16.74
N LEU A 143 -21.66 7.44 -17.23
CA LEU A 143 -20.90 8.42 -16.47
C LEU A 143 -21.19 9.86 -16.91
N PRO A 144 -22.38 10.41 -16.65
CA PRO A 144 -22.76 11.76 -17.13
C PRO A 144 -21.88 12.86 -16.52
N GLY A 145 -21.26 12.63 -15.35
CA GLY A 145 -20.34 13.56 -14.71
C GLY A 145 -18.94 13.61 -15.33
N LEU A 146 -18.55 12.60 -16.09
CA LEU A 146 -17.23 12.51 -16.73
C LEU A 146 -17.19 13.41 -17.98
N ARG A 147 -16.64 14.61 -17.83
CA ARG A 147 -16.59 15.63 -18.87
C ARG A 147 -15.43 15.41 -19.85
N THR A 148 -14.25 15.11 -19.33
CA THR A 148 -13.00 15.05 -20.11
C THR A 148 -12.22 13.79 -19.80
N ILE A 149 -11.62 13.22 -20.85
CA ILE A 149 -10.69 12.09 -20.77
C ILE A 149 -9.36 12.56 -21.34
N VAL A 150 -8.29 12.35 -20.59
CA VAL A 150 -6.91 12.63 -20.99
C VAL A 150 -6.17 11.29 -21.12
N LEU A 151 -5.63 11.04 -22.30
CA LEU A 151 -4.90 9.82 -22.62
C LEU A 151 -3.43 9.96 -22.24
N ILE A 152 -2.93 9.03 -21.42
CA ILE A 152 -1.52 8.86 -21.08
C ILE A 152 -0.92 7.79 -22.00
N GLY A 153 0.19 8.10 -22.69
CA GLY A 153 0.91 7.18 -23.59
C GLY A 153 1.49 7.87 -24.80
N ASP A 154 2.06 7.07 -25.72
CA ASP A 154 2.83 7.55 -26.87
C ASP A 154 2.02 8.48 -27.78
N ASP A 155 2.65 9.59 -28.17
CA ASP A 155 2.06 10.67 -28.96
C ASP A 155 1.73 10.28 -30.41
N GLU A 156 2.23 9.16 -30.91
CA GLU A 156 2.07 8.74 -32.31
C GLU A 156 0.72 8.06 -32.64
N ILE A 157 -0.05 7.66 -31.63
CA ILE A 157 -1.33 6.98 -31.83
C ILE A 157 -2.47 8.00 -31.89
N GLN A 158 -3.27 7.96 -32.97
CA GLN A 158 -4.54 8.68 -33.04
C GLN A 158 -5.37 8.36 -31.79
N ALA A 159 -5.88 9.39 -31.10
CA ALA A 159 -6.67 9.23 -29.89
C ALA A 159 -7.79 8.18 -30.10
N PRO A 160 -7.74 7.03 -29.44
CA PRO A 160 -8.66 5.93 -29.68
C PRO A 160 -10.08 6.19 -29.18
N LEU A 161 -10.29 7.31 -28.45
CA LEU A 161 -11.58 7.74 -27.92
C LEU A 161 -11.98 9.09 -28.52
N PRO A 162 -13.13 9.20 -29.18
CA PRO A 162 -13.62 10.48 -29.72
C PRO A 162 -13.74 11.53 -28.61
N GLY A 163 -13.13 12.71 -28.84
CA GLY A 163 -13.15 13.82 -27.90
C GLY A 163 -12.25 13.67 -26.68
N ALA A 164 -11.38 12.65 -26.65
CA ALA A 164 -10.31 12.59 -25.66
C ALA A 164 -9.16 13.52 -26.05
N ILE A 165 -8.45 14.03 -25.04
CA ILE A 165 -7.29 14.89 -25.16
C ILE A 165 -6.05 14.04 -24.94
N ARG A 166 -4.98 14.24 -25.70
CA ARG A 166 -3.69 13.59 -25.42
C ARG A 166 -2.99 14.32 -24.28
N TRP A 167 -2.20 13.58 -23.49
CA TRP A 167 -1.38 14.19 -22.44
C TRP A 167 -0.52 15.35 -22.95
N ALA A 168 0.12 15.18 -24.11
CA ALA A 168 0.96 16.21 -24.73
C ALA A 168 0.17 17.50 -25.09
N ASP A 169 -1.14 17.40 -25.35
CA ASP A 169 -1.97 18.56 -25.70
C ASP A 169 -2.37 19.41 -24.47
N ILE A 170 -2.13 18.90 -23.25
CA ILE A 170 -2.38 19.65 -22.00
C ILE A 170 -1.53 20.92 -21.92
N ALA A 171 -0.29 20.87 -22.40
CA ALA A 171 0.60 22.02 -22.47
C ALA A 171 0.00 23.19 -23.25
N GLU A 172 -0.73 22.92 -24.34
CA GLU A 172 -1.44 23.95 -25.10
C GLU A 172 -2.60 24.55 -24.30
N ALA A 173 -3.41 23.71 -23.66
CA ALA A 173 -4.50 24.17 -22.80
C ALA A 173 -3.98 25.03 -21.64
N ALA A 174 -2.85 24.63 -21.04
CA ALA A 174 -2.21 25.32 -19.91
C ALA A 174 -1.81 26.78 -20.24
N ARG A 175 -1.54 27.10 -21.51
CA ARG A 175 -1.18 28.47 -21.94
C ARG A 175 -2.28 29.50 -21.72
N SER A 176 -3.53 29.04 -21.64
CA SER A 176 -4.69 29.92 -21.37
C SER A 176 -4.82 30.36 -19.91
N VAL A 177 -4.06 29.72 -19.00
CA VAL A 177 -4.09 30.02 -17.56
C VAL A 177 -2.72 30.56 -17.13
N SER A 178 -2.71 31.73 -16.48
CA SER A 178 -1.44 32.34 -16.06
C SER A 178 -0.84 31.68 -14.82
N ALA A 179 0.46 31.91 -14.59
CA ALA A 179 1.14 31.44 -13.38
C ALA A 179 0.56 32.09 -12.11
N GLU A 180 0.12 33.34 -12.21
CA GLU A 180 -0.51 34.07 -11.11
C GLU A 180 -1.85 33.42 -10.72
N ALA A 181 -2.66 33.01 -11.71
CA ALA A 181 -3.93 32.33 -11.45
C ALA A 181 -3.71 30.97 -10.75
N LEU A 182 -2.65 30.22 -11.11
CA LEU A 182 -2.25 29.01 -10.38
C LEU A 182 -1.81 29.35 -8.95
N ALA A 183 -0.99 30.38 -8.77
CA ALA A 183 -0.54 30.81 -7.43
C ALA A 183 -1.71 31.25 -6.54
N GLU A 184 -2.69 31.97 -7.08
CA GLU A 184 -3.92 32.32 -6.38
C GLU A 184 -4.76 31.09 -5.98
N ARG A 185 -4.83 30.09 -6.87
CA ARG A 185 -5.54 28.84 -6.59
C ARG A 185 -4.84 28.06 -5.48
N LEU A 186 -3.51 27.91 -5.55
CA LEU A 186 -2.70 27.25 -4.53
C LEU A 186 -2.84 27.92 -3.15
N ALA A 187 -2.84 29.26 -3.12
CA ALA A 187 -2.99 30.02 -1.87
C ALA A 187 -4.35 29.81 -1.17
N ARG A 188 -5.35 29.29 -1.86
CA ARG A 188 -6.67 28.95 -1.29
C ARG A 188 -6.73 27.55 -0.72
N THR A 189 -5.81 26.66 -1.09
CA THR A 189 -5.78 25.28 -0.56
C THR A 189 -5.33 25.27 0.90
N GLN A 190 -5.92 24.37 1.69
CA GLN A 190 -5.64 24.24 3.12
C GLN A 190 -5.12 22.85 3.44
N PRO A 191 -4.28 22.67 4.48
CA PRO A 191 -3.79 21.36 4.87
C PRO A 191 -4.88 20.32 5.15
N ASP A 192 -6.04 20.75 5.63
CA ASP A 192 -7.18 19.90 5.95
C ASP A 192 -8.12 19.61 4.76
N ASP A 193 -7.86 20.20 3.59
CA ASP A 193 -8.64 19.90 2.40
C ASP A 193 -8.47 18.43 2.00
N ALA A 194 -9.56 17.78 1.59
CA ALA A 194 -9.52 16.46 0.99
C ALA A 194 -8.72 16.51 -0.32
N ILE A 195 -7.76 15.62 -0.48
CA ILE A 195 -6.85 15.63 -1.63
C ILE A 195 -6.74 14.30 -2.35
N ASN A 196 -7.16 13.24 -1.70
CA ASN A 196 -7.08 11.91 -2.27
C ASN A 196 -8.24 11.03 -1.83
N ILE A 197 -8.75 10.22 -2.74
CA ILE A 197 -9.69 9.13 -2.45
C ILE A 197 -9.05 7.84 -2.94
N GLN A 198 -8.80 6.90 -2.01
CA GLN A 198 -8.30 5.58 -2.33
C GLN A 198 -9.35 4.52 -2.01
N TYR A 199 -9.71 3.75 -3.03
CA TYR A 199 -10.67 2.67 -2.89
C TYR A 199 -10.01 1.42 -2.31
N THR A 200 -10.50 0.99 -1.16
CA THR A 200 -10.08 -0.24 -0.50
C THR A 200 -11.04 -1.38 -0.80
N SER A 201 -10.52 -2.60 -0.98
CA SER A 201 -11.36 -3.78 -1.15
C SER A 201 -12.08 -4.07 0.17
N GLY A 202 -13.36 -3.75 0.22
CA GLY A 202 -14.23 -4.11 1.34
C GLY A 202 -14.43 -5.63 1.42
N THR A 203 -14.58 -6.15 2.63
CA THR A 203 -14.85 -7.59 2.87
C THR A 203 -16.31 -7.96 2.67
N THR A 204 -17.18 -6.98 2.50
CA THR A 204 -18.65 -7.14 2.53
C THR A 204 -19.37 -6.51 1.34
N GLY A 205 -18.69 -6.30 0.18
CA GLY A 205 -19.32 -5.70 -0.98
C GLY A 205 -18.45 -4.78 -1.81
N PHE A 206 -19.00 -3.67 -2.26
CA PHE A 206 -18.30 -2.70 -3.11
C PHE A 206 -17.12 -2.02 -2.39
N PRO A 207 -16.05 -1.63 -3.14
CA PRO A 207 -14.92 -0.90 -2.57
C PRO A 207 -15.36 0.41 -1.92
N LYS A 208 -14.71 0.77 -0.79
CA LYS A 208 -14.97 2.02 -0.06
C LYS A 208 -13.86 3.02 -0.33
N GLY A 209 -14.21 4.28 -0.60
CA GLY A 209 -13.25 5.35 -0.88
C GLY A 209 -12.76 6.03 0.39
N ALA A 210 -11.61 5.63 0.93
CA ALA A 210 -10.98 6.34 2.05
C ALA A 210 -10.55 7.74 1.60
N THR A 211 -11.03 8.77 2.29
CA THR A 211 -10.80 10.19 1.96
C THR A 211 -9.68 10.77 2.83
N LEU A 212 -8.62 11.20 2.19
CA LEU A 212 -7.38 11.67 2.84
C LEU A 212 -7.11 13.14 2.54
N THR A 213 -6.52 13.86 3.51
CA THR A 213 -6.16 15.27 3.39
C THR A 213 -4.69 15.45 3.06
N HIS A 214 -4.28 16.66 2.67
CA HIS A 214 -2.87 17.02 2.60
C HIS A 214 -2.17 16.71 3.93
N HIS A 215 -2.77 17.14 5.05
CA HIS A 215 -2.21 16.98 6.38
C HIS A 215 -1.99 15.51 6.75
N ASN A 216 -2.95 14.64 6.40
CA ASN A 216 -2.80 13.21 6.65
C ASN A 216 -1.57 12.62 5.93
N ILE A 217 -1.60 12.68 4.57
CA ILE A 217 -0.64 11.92 3.76
C ILE A 217 0.73 12.59 3.66
N LEU A 218 0.80 13.94 3.69
CA LEU A 218 2.08 14.63 3.64
C LEU A 218 2.91 14.37 4.91
N ASN A 219 2.29 14.53 6.08
CA ASN A 219 2.97 14.25 7.35
C ASN A 219 3.34 12.77 7.49
N ASN A 220 2.46 11.87 7.06
CA ASN A 220 2.76 10.44 7.12
C ASN A 220 3.96 10.10 6.22
N GLY A 221 3.97 10.60 4.97
CA GLY A 221 5.13 10.47 4.08
C GLY A 221 6.41 11.05 4.68
N PHE A 222 6.34 12.25 5.26
CA PHE A 222 7.48 12.89 5.89
C PHE A 222 8.08 12.02 7.02
N PHE A 223 7.27 11.58 8.00
CA PHE A 223 7.79 10.77 9.11
C PHE A 223 8.24 9.36 8.70
N ILE A 224 7.70 8.80 7.60
CA ILE A 224 8.23 7.58 7.00
C ILE A 224 9.65 7.81 6.48
N GLY A 225 9.87 8.91 5.77
CA GLY A 225 11.19 9.28 5.27
C GLY A 225 12.20 9.53 6.40
N GLU A 226 11.79 10.21 7.48
CA GLU A 226 12.58 10.35 8.71
C GLU A 226 12.96 8.97 9.30
N GLY A 227 11.99 8.03 9.35
CA GLY A 227 12.22 6.67 9.82
C GLY A 227 13.20 5.86 8.97
N CYS A 228 13.26 6.13 7.66
CA CYS A 228 14.25 5.58 6.73
C CYS A 228 15.55 6.40 6.64
N ARG A 229 15.62 7.54 7.34
CA ARG A 229 16.74 8.50 7.29
C ARG A 229 17.07 8.96 5.87
N TYR A 230 16.04 9.35 5.12
CA TYR A 230 16.26 9.87 3.78
C TYR A 230 16.92 11.24 3.79
N THR A 231 17.75 11.43 2.78
CA THR A 231 18.49 12.66 2.50
C THR A 231 18.39 12.99 1.01
N PRO A 232 18.77 14.20 0.59
CA PRO A 232 18.71 14.59 -0.83
C PRO A 232 19.63 13.77 -1.77
N VAL A 233 20.52 12.92 -1.24
CA VAL A 233 21.37 12.04 -2.05
C VAL A 233 20.78 10.64 -2.24
N ASP A 234 19.70 10.33 -1.56
CA ASP A 234 19.07 9.02 -1.66
C ASP A 234 18.31 8.84 -2.97
N ARG A 235 18.34 7.60 -3.47
CA ARG A 235 17.65 7.15 -4.69
C ARG A 235 16.85 5.91 -4.34
N VAL A 236 15.54 6.02 -4.43
CA VAL A 236 14.63 4.97 -3.93
C VAL A 236 13.96 4.25 -5.09
N CYS A 237 14.26 2.97 -5.25
CA CYS A 237 13.59 2.13 -6.24
C CYS A 237 12.18 1.75 -5.77
N LEU A 238 11.17 2.09 -6.57
CA LEU A 238 9.75 1.88 -6.29
C LEU A 238 9.07 0.95 -7.30
N PRO A 239 9.19 -0.37 -7.16
CA PRO A 239 8.41 -1.33 -7.95
C PRO A 239 6.96 -1.47 -7.47
N VAL A 240 6.65 -0.93 -6.28
CA VAL A 240 5.31 -0.96 -5.67
C VAL A 240 4.33 -0.06 -6.40
N PRO A 241 3.02 -0.44 -6.50
CA PRO A 241 2.05 0.30 -7.31
C PRO A 241 1.72 1.68 -6.74
N PHE A 242 1.70 2.72 -7.59
CA PHE A 242 1.38 4.09 -7.21
C PHE A 242 -0.09 4.33 -6.91
N PHE A 243 -0.99 3.54 -7.49
CA PHE A 243 -2.43 3.66 -7.16
C PHE A 243 -2.73 3.28 -5.69
N HIS A 244 -1.81 2.61 -5.02
CA HIS A 244 -1.89 2.22 -3.61
C HIS A 244 -1.07 3.17 -2.74
N CYS A 245 -1.51 3.40 -1.50
CA CYS A 245 -0.80 4.25 -0.55
C CYS A 245 0.66 3.84 -0.30
N PHE A 246 1.03 2.58 -0.53
CA PHE A 246 2.42 2.14 -0.42
C PHE A 246 3.32 2.85 -1.45
N GLY A 247 2.93 2.92 -2.71
CA GLY A 247 3.68 3.67 -3.72
C GLY A 247 3.49 5.18 -3.59
N MET A 248 2.24 5.64 -3.39
CA MET A 248 1.90 7.05 -3.39
C MET A 248 2.42 7.81 -2.16
N VAL A 249 2.24 7.26 -0.95
CA VAL A 249 2.58 7.96 0.30
C VAL A 249 3.94 7.52 0.82
N LEU A 250 4.12 6.20 1.11
CA LEU A 250 5.41 5.70 1.59
C LEU A 250 6.51 5.92 0.55
N GLY A 251 6.18 5.77 -0.75
CA GLY A 251 7.09 6.07 -1.85
C GLY A 251 7.15 7.57 -2.14
N ASN A 252 6.32 8.03 -3.07
CA ASN A 252 6.47 9.34 -3.69
C ASN A 252 6.53 10.51 -2.68
N LEU A 253 5.62 10.56 -1.68
CA LEU A 253 5.64 11.67 -0.70
C LEU A 253 6.83 11.60 0.25
N ALA A 254 7.18 10.41 0.77
CA ALA A 254 8.33 10.29 1.66
C ALA A 254 9.64 10.70 0.99
N ILE A 255 9.80 10.37 -0.29
CA ILE A 255 10.98 10.70 -1.07
C ILE A 255 11.05 12.19 -1.37
N VAL A 256 9.96 12.76 -1.89
CA VAL A 256 9.92 14.17 -2.30
C VAL A 256 10.07 15.10 -1.11
N THR A 257 9.47 14.80 0.05
CA THR A 257 9.61 15.62 1.27
C THR A 257 11.05 15.77 1.75
N HIS A 258 11.94 14.86 1.34
CA HIS A 258 13.37 14.84 1.71
C HIS A 258 14.31 15.28 0.55
N GLY A 259 13.76 15.68 -0.60
CA GLY A 259 14.56 16.07 -1.75
C GLY A 259 15.31 14.91 -2.43
N ALA A 260 14.91 13.66 -2.14
CA ALA A 260 15.48 12.43 -2.69
C ALA A 260 14.92 12.09 -4.08
N THR A 261 15.44 11.07 -4.74
CA THR A 261 15.07 10.67 -6.11
C THR A 261 14.11 9.48 -6.11
N ILE A 262 12.96 9.61 -6.78
CA ILE A 262 12.08 8.50 -7.13
C ILE A 262 12.66 7.76 -8.34
N VAL A 263 12.90 6.45 -8.22
CA VAL A 263 13.31 5.59 -9.34
C VAL A 263 12.19 4.60 -9.65
N ILE A 264 11.60 4.72 -10.84
CA ILE A 264 10.52 3.86 -11.34
C ILE A 264 11.14 2.81 -12.25
N PRO A 265 11.27 1.53 -11.82
CA PRO A 265 11.94 0.51 -12.62
C PRO A 265 11.13 0.11 -13.86
N ASN A 266 9.81 -0.04 -13.72
CA ASN A 266 8.92 -0.48 -14.78
C ASN A 266 7.46 -0.09 -14.48
N TYR A 267 6.55 -0.27 -15.44
CA TYR A 267 5.10 -0.05 -15.31
C TYR A 267 4.46 -0.88 -14.19
N SER A 268 4.98 -2.06 -13.93
CA SER A 268 4.54 -2.97 -12.86
C SER A 268 5.74 -3.76 -12.37
N PHE A 269 5.62 -4.40 -11.22
CA PHE A 269 6.69 -5.22 -10.67
C PHE A 269 7.15 -6.29 -11.64
N ASP A 270 8.46 -6.34 -11.82
CA ASP A 270 9.23 -7.39 -12.48
C ASP A 270 10.55 -7.52 -11.71
N PRO A 271 10.90 -8.67 -11.15
CA PRO A 271 12.06 -8.80 -10.27
C PRO A 271 13.38 -8.51 -10.98
N ALA A 272 13.54 -8.94 -12.26
CA ALA A 272 14.77 -8.71 -13.00
C ALA A 272 14.96 -7.23 -13.34
N LEU A 273 13.90 -6.59 -13.87
CA LEU A 273 13.94 -5.15 -14.21
C LEU A 273 14.10 -4.28 -12.94
N THR A 274 13.57 -4.72 -11.80
CA THR A 274 13.77 -4.04 -10.51
C THR A 274 15.25 -4.07 -10.12
N MET A 275 15.87 -5.25 -10.15
CA MET A 275 17.28 -5.39 -9.79
C MET A 275 18.23 -4.71 -10.80
N GLU A 276 17.90 -4.71 -12.09
CA GLU A 276 18.61 -3.93 -13.10
C GLU A 276 18.54 -2.42 -12.81
N ALA A 277 17.37 -1.91 -12.44
CA ALA A 277 17.21 -0.51 -12.07
C ALA A 277 17.98 -0.16 -10.78
N VAL A 278 17.96 -1.03 -9.77
CA VAL A 278 18.74 -0.86 -8.54
C VAL A 278 20.24 -0.70 -8.86
N ALA A 279 20.80 -1.61 -9.65
CA ALA A 279 22.21 -1.57 -10.00
C ALA A 279 22.54 -0.37 -10.90
N LYS A 280 21.78 -0.15 -11.99
CA LYS A 280 22.02 0.91 -12.98
C LYS A 280 21.91 2.31 -12.38
N GLU A 281 20.85 2.55 -11.60
CA GLU A 281 20.57 3.85 -10.99
C GLU A 281 21.25 4.03 -9.64
N ARG A 282 22.03 3.03 -9.18
CA ARG A 282 22.73 3.04 -7.90
C ARG A 282 21.79 3.40 -6.74
N CYS A 283 20.67 2.70 -6.68
CA CYS A 283 19.65 2.98 -5.67
C CYS A 283 20.19 2.73 -4.27
N THR A 284 19.80 3.60 -3.32
CA THR A 284 20.18 3.49 -1.90
C THR A 284 19.10 2.85 -1.06
N ALA A 285 17.88 2.76 -1.62
CA ALA A 285 16.75 2.13 -0.97
C ALA A 285 15.88 1.36 -1.99
N LEU A 286 15.23 0.30 -1.50
CA LEU A 286 14.30 -0.52 -2.27
C LEU A 286 13.05 -0.80 -1.43
N TYR A 287 11.86 -0.66 -2.05
CA TYR A 287 10.59 -0.98 -1.44
C TYR A 287 9.98 -2.23 -2.03
N GLY A 288 9.31 -3.01 -1.22
CA GLY A 288 8.57 -4.17 -1.69
C GLY A 288 7.63 -4.77 -0.66
N VAL A 289 6.70 -5.56 -1.12
CA VAL A 289 6.02 -6.54 -0.27
C VAL A 289 6.90 -7.79 -0.15
N PRO A 290 6.74 -8.64 0.88
CA PRO A 290 7.59 -9.83 1.08
C PRO A 290 7.74 -10.69 -0.17
N THR A 291 6.66 -10.93 -0.92
CA THR A 291 6.68 -11.72 -2.16
C THR A 291 7.56 -11.12 -3.26
N MET A 292 7.73 -9.79 -3.30
CA MET A 292 8.64 -9.11 -4.23
C MET A 292 10.09 -9.42 -3.87
N PHE A 293 10.48 -9.24 -2.60
CA PHE A 293 11.82 -9.58 -2.13
C PHE A 293 12.17 -11.07 -2.30
N ILE A 294 11.19 -11.96 -2.05
CA ILE A 294 11.37 -13.41 -2.30
C ILE A 294 11.65 -13.66 -3.80
N ALA A 295 10.91 -13.00 -4.71
CA ALA A 295 11.11 -13.17 -6.14
C ALA A 295 12.45 -12.60 -6.62
N GLU A 296 12.87 -11.47 -6.09
CA GLU A 296 14.16 -10.84 -6.38
C GLU A 296 15.34 -11.71 -5.92
N LEU A 297 15.30 -12.19 -4.67
CA LEU A 297 16.30 -13.10 -4.10
C LEU A 297 16.34 -14.47 -4.79
N ALA A 298 15.26 -14.87 -5.46
CA ALA A 298 15.17 -16.15 -6.18
C ALA A 298 15.65 -16.07 -7.63
N LEU A 299 16.07 -14.89 -8.13
CA LEU A 299 16.59 -14.77 -9.49
C LEU A 299 17.84 -15.63 -9.68
N PRO A 300 17.93 -16.45 -10.74
CA PRO A 300 19.09 -17.33 -10.97
C PRO A 300 20.42 -16.56 -11.07
N ASN A 301 20.37 -15.31 -11.52
CA ASN A 301 21.51 -14.41 -11.69
C ASN A 301 21.56 -13.32 -10.61
N PHE A 302 20.91 -13.48 -9.47
CA PHE A 302 20.83 -12.46 -8.41
C PHE A 302 22.22 -11.91 -8.04
N ALA A 303 23.21 -12.77 -7.88
CA ALA A 303 24.57 -12.38 -7.52
C ALA A 303 25.29 -11.49 -8.59
N SER A 304 24.73 -11.33 -9.80
CA SER A 304 25.28 -10.45 -10.83
C SER A 304 24.83 -8.99 -10.70
N TYR A 305 23.82 -8.71 -9.89
CA TYR A 305 23.35 -7.34 -9.66
C TYR A 305 24.15 -6.65 -8.56
N ASP A 306 24.60 -5.43 -8.82
CA ASP A 306 25.30 -4.62 -7.82
C ASP A 306 24.30 -3.97 -6.86
N CYS A 307 24.14 -4.58 -5.69
CA CYS A 307 23.32 -4.06 -4.58
C CYS A 307 24.12 -3.25 -3.55
N SER A 308 25.41 -3.01 -3.78
CA SER A 308 26.34 -2.42 -2.78
C SER A 308 25.97 -1.01 -2.34
N THR A 309 25.13 -0.30 -3.09
CA THR A 309 24.64 1.05 -2.73
C THR A 309 23.38 1.03 -1.89
N LEU A 310 22.68 -0.10 -1.81
CA LEU A 310 21.50 -0.23 -0.95
C LEU A 310 21.92 -0.15 0.51
N ARG A 311 21.12 0.54 1.32
CA ARG A 311 21.30 0.64 2.77
C ARG A 311 19.99 0.46 3.54
N THR A 312 18.87 0.94 2.98
CA THR A 312 17.57 1.02 3.65
C THR A 312 16.42 0.68 2.69
N GLY A 313 15.22 0.74 3.17
CA GLY A 313 14.00 0.53 2.42
C GLY A 313 12.87 0.06 3.31
N ILE A 314 11.77 -0.34 2.69
CA ILE A 314 10.58 -0.76 3.42
C ILE A 314 10.09 -2.10 2.89
N MET A 315 9.90 -3.06 3.80
CA MET A 315 9.12 -4.27 3.56
C MET A 315 7.79 -4.14 4.31
N ALA A 316 6.67 -4.12 3.59
CA ALA A 316 5.37 -3.89 4.19
C ALA A 316 4.21 -4.47 3.37
N GLY A 317 2.97 -4.27 3.83
CA GLY A 317 1.75 -4.59 3.09
C GLY A 317 1.20 -5.99 3.34
N SER A 318 1.99 -6.89 3.88
CA SER A 318 1.60 -8.22 4.39
C SER A 318 2.55 -8.62 5.53
N PRO A 319 2.29 -9.73 6.25
CA PRO A 319 3.25 -10.24 7.22
C PRO A 319 4.64 -10.42 6.62
N CYS A 320 5.66 -9.88 7.29
CA CYS A 320 7.06 -9.93 6.84
C CYS A 320 7.76 -11.11 7.51
N PRO A 321 8.12 -12.19 6.77
CA PRO A 321 8.79 -13.33 7.37
C PRO A 321 10.16 -12.97 7.89
N VAL A 322 10.48 -13.37 9.13
CA VAL A 322 11.75 -13.05 9.80
C VAL A 322 12.96 -13.47 8.98
N GLU A 323 12.92 -14.66 8.39
CA GLU A 323 14.04 -15.18 7.59
C GLU A 323 14.25 -14.39 6.29
N ILE A 324 13.17 -13.91 5.65
CA ILE A 324 13.29 -13.05 4.46
C ILE A 324 13.90 -11.70 4.85
N MET A 325 13.48 -11.12 5.98
CA MET A 325 14.07 -9.88 6.50
C MET A 325 15.58 -10.01 6.73
N LYS A 326 16.03 -11.11 7.33
CA LYS A 326 17.47 -11.39 7.54
C LYS A 326 18.23 -11.52 6.22
N ARG A 327 17.64 -12.20 5.24
CA ARG A 327 18.26 -12.36 3.91
C ARG A 327 18.36 -11.02 3.17
N VAL A 328 17.34 -10.18 3.21
CA VAL A 328 17.37 -8.84 2.63
C VAL A 328 18.47 -7.99 3.26
N GLN A 329 18.64 -8.07 4.58
CA GLN A 329 19.71 -7.34 5.27
C GLN A 329 21.11 -7.80 4.85
N SER A 330 21.33 -9.12 4.73
CA SER A 330 22.65 -9.69 4.45
C SER A 330 22.98 -9.82 2.97
N GLU A 331 22.02 -10.27 2.14
CA GLU A 331 22.25 -10.59 0.72
C GLU A 331 22.00 -9.39 -0.19
N MET A 332 21.06 -8.48 0.18
CA MET A 332 20.76 -7.25 -0.58
C MET A 332 21.46 -6.00 -0.02
N HIS A 333 22.31 -6.14 0.98
CA HIS A 333 23.01 -5.03 1.63
C HIS A 333 22.08 -3.93 2.19
N MET A 334 20.92 -4.32 2.76
CA MET A 334 19.95 -3.39 3.34
C MET A 334 19.91 -3.48 4.88
N PRO A 335 21.01 -3.16 5.60
CA PRO A 335 21.05 -3.30 7.05
C PRO A 335 20.03 -2.42 7.78
N GLU A 336 19.53 -1.38 7.15
CA GLU A 336 18.57 -0.41 7.71
C GLU A 336 17.14 -0.60 7.17
N VAL A 337 16.82 -1.77 6.53
CA VAL A 337 15.46 -2.03 6.06
C VAL A 337 14.47 -2.01 7.23
N THR A 338 13.30 -1.39 7.05
CA THR A 338 12.26 -1.23 8.07
C THR A 338 10.98 -1.97 7.69
N ILE A 339 10.17 -2.29 8.69
CA ILE A 339 8.79 -2.75 8.53
C ILE A 339 7.86 -1.60 8.87
N CYS A 340 6.84 -1.35 8.03
CA CYS A 340 5.76 -0.43 8.29
C CYS A 340 4.43 -1.18 8.38
N TYR A 341 3.62 -0.82 9.36
CA TYR A 341 2.26 -1.33 9.50
C TYR A 341 1.23 -0.20 9.48
N GLY A 342 0.11 -0.48 8.86
CA GLY A 342 -1.05 0.40 8.80
C GLY A 342 -2.00 0.02 7.68
N MET A 343 -2.91 0.91 7.35
CA MET A 343 -3.97 0.72 6.36
C MET A 343 -4.28 2.04 5.66
N THR A 344 -4.94 1.99 4.50
CA THR A 344 -5.26 3.20 3.73
C THR A 344 -5.97 4.25 4.58
N GLU A 345 -6.85 3.81 5.46
CA GLU A 345 -7.63 4.64 6.39
C GLU A 345 -6.78 5.34 7.46
N THR A 346 -5.49 4.99 7.57
CA THR A 346 -4.52 5.63 8.49
C THR A 346 -3.33 6.29 7.76
N SER A 347 -3.42 6.52 6.46
CA SER A 347 -2.59 7.41 5.61
C SER A 347 -1.14 7.02 5.24
N PRO A 348 -0.68 5.77 5.21
CA PRO A 348 -1.26 4.60 5.80
C PRO A 348 -0.57 4.13 7.09
N VAL A 349 0.61 4.68 7.47
CA VAL A 349 1.49 4.11 8.50
C VAL A 349 1.08 4.56 9.89
N SER A 350 0.78 3.58 10.75
CA SER A 350 0.55 3.78 12.18
C SER A 350 1.80 3.45 13.01
N THR A 351 2.58 2.44 12.58
CA THR A 351 3.81 2.02 13.27
C THR A 351 4.93 1.69 12.30
N GLN A 352 6.18 1.87 12.72
CA GLN A 352 7.37 1.54 11.94
C GLN A 352 8.48 1.05 12.86
N THR A 353 9.30 0.09 12.40
CA THR A 353 10.53 -0.29 13.09
C THR A 353 11.61 0.77 12.86
N GLY A 354 12.36 1.10 13.90
CA GLY A 354 13.49 2.02 13.78
C GLY A 354 14.72 1.32 13.20
N VAL A 355 15.56 2.04 12.45
CA VAL A 355 16.81 1.49 11.89
C VAL A 355 17.83 1.09 12.96
N ASP A 356 17.76 1.69 14.15
CA ASP A 356 18.62 1.36 15.31
C ASP A 356 17.96 0.37 16.27
N ASP A 357 16.74 -0.07 16.01
CA ASP A 357 16.08 -1.06 16.86
C ASP A 357 16.87 -2.38 16.87
N PRO A 358 16.86 -3.15 17.97
CA PRO A 358 17.45 -4.47 18.02
C PRO A 358 16.94 -5.38 16.88
N LEU A 359 17.79 -6.26 16.37
CA LEU A 359 17.50 -7.07 15.19
C LEU A 359 16.20 -7.88 15.33
N ASP A 360 15.98 -8.49 16.50
CA ASP A 360 14.77 -9.24 16.81
C ASP A 360 13.51 -8.37 16.76
N LYS A 361 13.58 -7.11 17.20
CA LYS A 361 12.48 -6.16 17.11
C LYS A 361 12.22 -5.73 15.66
N ARG A 362 13.28 -5.48 14.89
CA ARG A 362 13.20 -5.06 13.49
C ARG A 362 12.68 -6.15 12.56
N THR A 363 12.86 -7.41 12.91
CA THR A 363 12.45 -8.55 12.07
C THR A 363 11.19 -9.24 12.59
N GLY A 364 10.91 -9.15 13.89
CA GLY A 364 9.81 -9.87 14.54
C GLY A 364 8.61 -9.02 14.96
N THR A 365 8.66 -7.68 14.78
CA THR A 365 7.56 -6.78 15.14
C THR A 365 7.20 -5.85 13.99
N VAL A 366 6.09 -5.14 14.12
CA VAL A 366 5.73 -4.03 13.20
C VAL A 366 6.16 -2.66 13.74
N GLY A 367 7.09 -2.66 14.69
CA GLY A 367 7.67 -1.45 15.27
C GLY A 367 6.81 -0.77 16.32
N ARG A 368 7.14 0.49 16.58
CA ARG A 368 6.46 1.37 17.55
C ARG A 368 5.63 2.41 16.82
N VAL A 369 4.70 3.02 17.57
CA VAL A 369 3.83 4.06 17.07
C VAL A 369 4.62 5.23 16.46
N HIS A 370 4.16 5.70 15.30
CA HIS A 370 4.73 6.86 14.60
C HIS A 370 4.62 8.15 15.43
N PRO A 371 5.50 9.12 15.21
CA PRO A 371 5.40 10.44 15.84
C PRO A 371 4.02 11.06 15.70
N HIS A 372 3.53 11.69 16.77
CA HIS A 372 2.24 12.39 16.86
C HIS A 372 1.00 11.50 16.64
N LEU A 373 1.14 10.19 16.74
CA LEU A 373 0.05 9.23 16.75
C LEU A 373 -0.11 8.59 18.11
N GLU A 374 -1.26 8.01 18.33
CA GLU A 374 -1.59 7.20 19.50
C GLU A 374 -2.11 5.84 19.05
N VAL A 375 -1.70 4.79 19.76
CA VAL A 375 -2.21 3.44 19.57
C VAL A 375 -2.67 2.86 20.89
N LYS A 376 -3.72 2.07 20.83
CA LYS A 376 -4.22 1.29 21.97
C LYS A 376 -4.62 -0.10 21.49
N ILE A 377 -4.59 -1.08 22.40
CA ILE A 377 -5.14 -2.41 22.16
C ILE A 377 -6.33 -2.61 23.09
N VAL A 378 -7.45 -3.04 22.54
CA VAL A 378 -8.72 -3.15 23.29
C VAL A 378 -9.34 -4.54 23.14
N ASP A 379 -10.11 -4.93 24.17
CA ASP A 379 -10.96 -6.11 24.15
C ASP A 379 -12.24 -5.88 23.32
N GLU A 380 -13.10 -6.90 23.24
CA GLU A 380 -14.40 -6.84 22.55
C GLU A 380 -15.37 -5.79 23.10
N ASN A 381 -15.16 -5.32 24.33
CA ASN A 381 -15.95 -4.27 24.99
C ASN A 381 -15.32 -2.87 24.82
N GLY A 382 -14.22 -2.73 24.03
CA GLY A 382 -13.50 -1.49 23.83
C GLY A 382 -12.63 -1.05 25.01
N ARG A 383 -12.34 -1.94 25.97
CA ARG A 383 -11.51 -1.66 27.15
C ARG A 383 -10.04 -1.98 26.84
N LEU A 384 -9.14 -1.12 27.32
CA LEU A 384 -7.71 -1.36 27.24
C LEU A 384 -7.33 -2.69 27.90
N VAL A 385 -6.54 -3.49 27.18
CA VAL A 385 -6.01 -4.76 27.71
C VAL A 385 -4.63 -4.55 28.34
N PRO A 386 -4.18 -5.44 29.25
CA PRO A 386 -2.81 -5.45 29.77
C PRO A 386 -1.77 -5.64 28.66
N ILE A 387 -0.56 -5.18 28.89
CA ILE A 387 0.59 -5.48 28.02
C ILE A 387 0.76 -6.98 27.83
N GLY A 388 1.07 -7.42 26.59
CA GLY A 388 1.19 -8.82 26.20
C GLY A 388 -0.14 -9.52 25.91
N THR A 389 -1.28 -8.89 26.23
CA THR A 389 -2.61 -9.46 25.98
C THR A 389 -3.08 -9.11 24.57
N PRO A 390 -3.54 -10.09 23.75
CA PRO A 390 -4.10 -9.83 22.44
C PRO A 390 -5.41 -9.04 22.51
N GLY A 391 -5.61 -8.14 21.55
CA GLY A 391 -6.84 -7.39 21.37
C GLY A 391 -6.85 -6.62 20.07
N GLU A 392 -7.93 -5.90 19.76
CA GLU A 392 -7.99 -5.08 18.55
C GLU A 392 -7.07 -3.87 18.67
N LEU A 393 -6.21 -3.66 17.66
CA LEU A 393 -5.40 -2.47 17.52
C LEU A 393 -6.24 -1.30 17.02
N CYS A 394 -6.21 -0.19 17.75
CA CYS A 394 -6.84 1.06 17.35
C CYS A 394 -5.79 2.16 17.27
N THR A 395 -5.88 3.04 16.26
CA THR A 395 -4.95 4.16 16.07
C THR A 395 -5.70 5.49 16.00
N ARG A 396 -5.08 6.56 16.51
CA ARG A 396 -5.60 7.93 16.50
C ARG A 396 -4.50 8.93 16.20
N GLY A 397 -4.87 10.04 15.60
CA GLY A 397 -3.99 11.18 15.36
C GLY A 397 -4.17 11.76 13.96
N TYR A 398 -3.19 12.53 13.51
CA TYR A 398 -3.23 13.24 12.23
C TYR A 398 -3.43 12.32 11.03
N SER A 399 -3.02 11.06 11.11
CA SER A 399 -3.05 10.12 9.99
C SER A 399 -4.42 9.50 9.71
N VAL A 400 -5.37 9.59 10.66
CA VAL A 400 -6.70 9.00 10.47
C VAL A 400 -7.47 9.78 9.41
N MET A 401 -8.03 9.07 8.43
CA MET A 401 -8.81 9.62 7.32
C MET A 401 -9.97 10.52 7.80
N LEU A 402 -10.47 11.38 6.92
CA LEU A 402 -11.72 12.13 7.17
C LEU A 402 -12.92 11.17 7.33
N GLY A 403 -12.95 10.11 6.55
CA GLY A 403 -13.99 9.10 6.50
C GLY A 403 -14.03 8.44 5.13
N TYR A 404 -14.99 7.55 4.92
CA TYR A 404 -15.27 7.00 3.60
C TYR A 404 -16.11 7.99 2.78
N TRP A 405 -15.73 8.20 1.53
CA TRP A 405 -16.37 9.15 0.62
C TRP A 405 -17.86 8.82 0.44
N ASN A 406 -18.73 9.78 0.77
CA ASN A 406 -20.18 9.65 0.73
C ASN A 406 -20.74 8.41 1.46
N ASP A 407 -20.05 7.95 2.53
CA ASP A 407 -20.45 6.77 3.31
C ASP A 407 -20.29 7.01 4.82
N PRO A 408 -21.18 7.85 5.41
CA PRO A 408 -21.09 8.20 6.83
C PRO A 408 -21.38 7.00 7.76
N GLU A 409 -22.18 6.03 7.32
CA GLU A 409 -22.50 4.84 8.11
C GLU A 409 -21.27 3.96 8.34
N ASN A 410 -20.54 3.60 7.29
CA ASN A 410 -19.31 2.84 7.43
C ASN A 410 -18.19 3.66 8.09
N THR A 411 -18.19 4.97 7.92
CA THR A 411 -17.26 5.87 8.64
C THR A 411 -17.49 5.78 10.16
N ALA A 412 -18.74 5.87 10.61
CA ALA A 412 -19.08 5.78 12.03
C ALA A 412 -18.80 4.40 12.64
N LYS A 413 -18.82 3.33 11.83
CA LYS A 413 -18.41 1.97 12.27
C LYS A 413 -16.89 1.82 12.38
N ALA A 414 -16.13 2.54 11.57
CA ALA A 414 -14.69 2.42 11.51
C ALA A 414 -13.94 3.36 12.48
N ILE A 415 -14.50 4.55 12.74
CA ILE A 415 -13.90 5.58 13.59
C ILE A 415 -14.84 5.83 14.77
N ASP A 416 -14.35 5.57 16.00
CA ASP A 416 -15.12 5.75 17.22
C ASP A 416 -15.31 7.23 17.61
N ALA A 417 -16.12 7.50 18.63
CA ALA A 417 -16.39 8.85 19.13
C ALA A 417 -15.14 9.56 19.68
N ALA A 418 -14.12 8.82 20.11
CA ALA A 418 -12.83 9.34 20.54
C ALA A 418 -11.82 9.50 19.37
N ARG A 419 -12.30 9.34 18.13
CA ARG A 419 -11.51 9.43 16.88
C ARG A 419 -10.44 8.36 16.73
N TYR A 420 -10.56 7.22 17.38
CA TYR A 420 -9.74 6.06 17.06
C TYR A 420 -10.31 5.33 15.86
N MET A 421 -9.42 5.03 14.91
CA MET A 421 -9.68 4.10 13.82
C MET A 421 -9.54 2.67 14.36
N HIS A 422 -10.59 1.88 14.23
CA HIS A 422 -10.59 0.45 14.50
C HIS A 422 -10.01 -0.29 13.31
N THR A 423 -8.85 -0.93 13.48
CA THR A 423 -8.12 -1.53 12.35
C THR A 423 -8.68 -2.86 11.89
N GLY A 424 -9.41 -3.56 12.77
CA GLY A 424 -9.84 -4.94 12.57
C GLY A 424 -8.67 -5.94 12.65
N ASP A 425 -7.48 -5.50 13.07
CA ASP A 425 -6.32 -6.35 13.26
C ASP A 425 -6.10 -6.63 14.75
N ILE A 426 -5.81 -7.88 15.09
CA ILE A 426 -5.44 -8.29 16.44
C ILE A 426 -3.95 -8.10 16.64
N ALA A 427 -3.58 -7.44 17.71
CA ALA A 427 -2.20 -7.17 18.05
C ALA A 427 -1.91 -7.41 19.53
N THR A 428 -0.63 -7.53 19.87
CA THR A 428 -0.09 -7.43 21.23
C THR A 428 0.92 -6.29 21.29
N MET A 429 1.07 -5.69 22.46
CA MET A 429 2.10 -4.67 22.74
C MET A 429 3.05 -5.23 23.81
N ASP A 430 4.36 -5.07 23.60
CA ASP A 430 5.34 -5.42 24.62
C ASP A 430 5.65 -4.26 25.59
N GLU A 431 6.52 -4.51 26.58
CA GLU A 431 6.89 -3.52 27.61
C GLU A 431 7.59 -2.29 27.02
N ASP A 432 8.25 -2.41 25.88
CA ASP A 432 8.98 -1.34 25.18
C ASP A 432 8.10 -0.61 24.15
N GLY A 433 6.82 -1.02 23.99
CA GLY A 433 5.84 -0.42 23.08
C GLY A 433 5.92 -0.92 21.65
N TYR A 434 6.65 -2.01 21.37
CA TYR A 434 6.61 -2.67 20.07
C TYR A 434 5.32 -3.45 19.89
N LEU A 435 4.79 -3.42 18.69
CA LEU A 435 3.54 -4.08 18.32
C LEU A 435 3.80 -5.34 17.49
N ASN A 436 3.07 -6.39 17.81
CA ASN A 436 3.02 -7.62 17.03
C ASN A 436 1.61 -7.83 16.51
N ILE A 437 1.46 -8.03 15.20
CA ILE A 437 0.17 -8.34 14.58
C ILE A 437 -0.01 -9.86 14.59
N ALA A 438 -0.97 -10.33 15.35
CA ALA A 438 -1.32 -11.76 15.42
C ALA A 438 -2.18 -12.20 14.23
N GLY A 439 -2.96 -11.28 13.63
CA GLY A 439 -3.81 -11.56 12.48
C GLY A 439 -4.95 -10.58 12.36
N ARG A 440 -5.91 -10.89 11.48
CA ARG A 440 -7.15 -10.12 11.37
C ARG A 440 -8.26 -10.78 12.16
N ILE A 441 -9.14 -10.01 12.76
CA ILE A 441 -10.33 -10.52 13.46
C ILE A 441 -11.10 -11.47 12.55
N LYS A 442 -11.30 -11.08 11.29
CA LYS A 442 -12.05 -11.88 10.29
C LYS A 442 -11.31 -13.09 9.72
N ASP A 443 -9.98 -13.14 9.83
CA ASP A 443 -9.16 -14.26 9.35
C ASP A 443 -8.79 -15.22 10.50
N MET A 444 -9.09 -14.83 11.73
CA MET A 444 -8.91 -15.68 12.92
C MET A 444 -9.78 -16.92 12.78
N VAL A 445 -9.20 -18.08 13.00
CA VAL A 445 -9.88 -19.37 12.94
C VAL A 445 -10.44 -19.70 14.33
N ILE A 446 -11.74 -19.87 14.44
CA ILE A 446 -12.39 -20.26 15.71
C ILE A 446 -12.56 -21.78 15.70
N ARG A 447 -11.57 -22.47 16.26
CA ARG A 447 -11.55 -23.94 16.27
C ARG A 447 -12.01 -24.47 17.61
N GLY A 448 -13.26 -24.91 17.68
CA GLY A 448 -13.81 -25.51 18.90
C GLY A 448 -13.80 -24.58 20.11
N GLY A 449 -13.97 -23.27 19.89
CA GLY A 449 -13.93 -22.23 20.92
C GLY A 449 -12.53 -21.64 21.18
N GLU A 450 -11.48 -22.18 20.55
CA GLU A 450 -10.12 -21.65 20.64
C GLU A 450 -9.86 -20.68 19.48
N ASN A 451 -9.33 -19.50 19.78
CA ASN A 451 -8.92 -18.52 18.80
C ASN A 451 -7.53 -18.89 18.26
N VAL A 452 -7.46 -19.26 16.99
CA VAL A 452 -6.21 -19.59 16.31
C VAL A 452 -5.87 -18.48 15.32
N TYR A 453 -4.68 -17.92 15.48
CA TYR A 453 -4.18 -16.86 14.59
C TYR A 453 -3.32 -17.50 13.49
N PRO A 454 -3.73 -17.43 12.22
CA PRO A 454 -3.02 -18.02 11.09
C PRO A 454 -1.54 -17.68 11.04
N ARG A 455 -1.17 -16.45 11.38
CA ARG A 455 0.21 -15.97 11.35
C ARG A 455 1.15 -16.76 12.26
N GLU A 456 0.71 -17.18 13.43
CA GLU A 456 1.55 -17.97 14.34
C GLU A 456 1.98 -19.29 13.70
N ILE A 457 1.07 -19.89 12.91
CA ILE A 457 1.34 -21.15 12.21
C ILE A 457 2.19 -20.89 10.97
N GLU A 458 1.91 -19.80 10.25
CA GLU A 458 2.70 -19.37 9.10
C GLU A 458 4.17 -19.14 9.50
N GLU A 459 4.43 -18.33 10.53
CA GLU A 459 5.79 -18.07 11.04
C GLU A 459 6.51 -19.36 11.49
N PHE A 460 5.79 -20.26 12.15
CA PHE A 460 6.37 -21.54 12.55
C PHE A 460 6.75 -22.39 11.34
N LEU A 461 5.89 -22.47 10.32
CA LEU A 461 6.12 -23.27 9.12
C LEU A 461 7.19 -22.68 8.19
N TYR A 462 7.43 -21.36 8.21
CA TYR A 462 8.59 -20.76 7.51
C TYR A 462 9.95 -21.28 8.04
N GLY A 463 10.01 -21.76 9.27
CA GLY A 463 11.20 -22.44 9.82
C GLY A 463 11.44 -23.83 9.27
N HIS A 464 10.52 -24.42 8.50
CA HIS A 464 10.69 -25.74 7.91
C HIS A 464 11.56 -25.69 6.64
N PRO A 465 12.65 -26.47 6.53
CA PRO A 465 13.66 -26.33 5.46
C PRO A 465 13.14 -26.58 4.04
N ALA A 466 12.01 -27.27 3.88
CA ALA A 466 11.38 -27.51 2.58
C ALA A 466 10.35 -26.44 2.19
N VAL A 467 9.93 -25.55 3.11
CA VAL A 467 8.89 -24.56 2.88
C VAL A 467 9.49 -23.29 2.33
N LYS A 468 9.08 -22.92 1.11
CA LYS A 468 9.44 -21.66 0.46
C LYS A 468 8.48 -20.54 0.86
N ASP A 469 7.17 -20.85 0.91
CA ASP A 469 6.13 -19.89 1.28
C ASP A 469 4.92 -20.64 1.86
N VAL A 470 4.18 -19.99 2.76
CA VAL A 470 3.02 -20.59 3.41
C VAL A 470 1.95 -19.56 3.73
N SER A 471 0.69 -19.94 3.55
CA SER A 471 -0.45 -19.15 3.98
C SER A 471 -1.51 -20.04 4.60
N VAL A 472 -2.01 -19.65 5.77
CA VAL A 472 -2.95 -20.44 6.59
C VAL A 472 -4.32 -19.78 6.61
N ILE A 473 -5.36 -20.60 6.49
CA ILE A 473 -6.76 -20.19 6.48
C ILE A 473 -7.62 -21.10 7.35
N GLY A 474 -8.77 -20.58 7.80
CA GLY A 474 -9.85 -21.40 8.33
C GLY A 474 -10.71 -21.94 7.21
N VAL A 475 -11.11 -23.21 7.32
CA VAL A 475 -12.12 -23.85 6.46
C VAL A 475 -13.25 -24.39 7.32
N PRO A 476 -14.51 -24.48 6.82
CA PRO A 476 -15.63 -24.98 7.60
C PRO A 476 -15.43 -26.40 8.10
N ASP A 477 -15.87 -26.66 9.34
CA ASP A 477 -15.85 -28.00 9.95
C ASP A 477 -17.11 -28.23 10.78
N GLU A 478 -17.74 -29.42 10.65
CA GLU A 478 -19.01 -29.74 11.32
C GLU A 478 -18.88 -29.86 12.85
N ARG A 479 -17.71 -30.25 13.33
CA ARG A 479 -17.46 -30.51 14.75
C ARG A 479 -16.90 -29.31 15.49
N TYR A 480 -15.97 -28.61 14.88
CA TYR A 480 -15.22 -27.53 15.51
C TYR A 480 -15.61 -26.15 15.02
N GLY A 481 -16.60 -26.04 14.10
CA GLY A 481 -16.97 -24.81 13.40
C GLY A 481 -15.99 -24.49 12.29
N GLU A 482 -14.72 -24.41 12.61
CA GLU A 482 -13.63 -24.24 11.64
C GLU A 482 -12.46 -25.19 11.91
N GLU A 483 -11.73 -25.51 10.86
CA GLU A 483 -10.48 -26.26 10.89
C GLU A 483 -9.38 -25.50 10.13
N ILE A 484 -8.13 -25.79 10.47
CA ILE A 484 -6.96 -25.12 9.91
C ILE A 484 -6.55 -25.81 8.61
N CYS A 485 -6.40 -25.02 7.55
CA CYS A 485 -5.87 -25.44 6.25
C CYS A 485 -4.62 -24.62 5.91
N ALA A 486 -3.46 -25.27 5.79
CA ALA A 486 -2.22 -24.65 5.36
C ALA A 486 -2.01 -24.84 3.86
N TRP A 487 -1.82 -23.76 3.12
CA TRP A 487 -1.34 -23.78 1.74
C TRP A 487 0.17 -23.58 1.75
N VAL A 488 0.90 -24.51 1.14
CA VAL A 488 2.37 -24.58 1.22
C VAL A 488 2.97 -24.57 -0.18
N ILE A 489 3.92 -23.68 -0.42
CA ILE A 489 4.78 -23.68 -1.59
C ILE A 489 6.14 -24.24 -1.15
N LEU A 490 6.62 -25.29 -1.80
CA LEU A 490 7.90 -25.91 -1.48
C LEU A 490 9.05 -25.25 -2.29
N HIS A 491 10.26 -25.35 -1.76
CA HIS A 491 11.46 -25.08 -2.53
C HIS A 491 11.60 -26.06 -3.70
N ASP A 492 12.23 -25.63 -4.79
CA ASP A 492 12.41 -26.46 -5.99
C ASP A 492 13.17 -27.76 -5.64
N GLY A 493 12.59 -28.89 -6.04
CA GLY A 493 13.15 -30.20 -5.77
C GLY A 493 12.89 -30.78 -4.36
N ALA A 494 12.29 -30.00 -3.46
CA ALA A 494 11.89 -30.52 -2.15
C ALA A 494 10.71 -31.50 -2.29
N GLN A 495 10.78 -32.62 -1.58
CA GLN A 495 9.72 -33.63 -1.53
C GLN A 495 9.31 -33.84 -0.06
N VAL A 496 8.14 -33.31 0.26
CA VAL A 496 7.53 -33.40 1.60
C VAL A 496 6.06 -33.68 1.41
N ASP A 497 5.51 -34.58 2.21
CA ASP A 497 4.09 -34.87 2.22
C ASP A 497 3.35 -34.13 3.35
N GLU A 498 2.03 -34.23 3.33
CA GLU A 498 1.15 -33.59 4.32
C GLU A 498 1.49 -34.05 5.76
N GLU A 499 1.78 -35.34 5.95
CA GLU A 499 2.09 -35.87 7.27
C GLU A 499 3.44 -35.39 7.82
N ALA A 500 4.42 -35.14 6.97
CA ALA A 500 5.69 -34.56 7.39
C ALA A 500 5.52 -33.10 7.89
N ILE A 501 4.73 -32.29 7.20
CA ILE A 501 4.39 -30.94 7.66
C ILE A 501 3.64 -30.97 8.99
N LYS A 502 2.65 -31.85 9.13
CA LYS A 502 1.92 -32.05 10.40
C LYS A 502 2.82 -32.56 11.52
N ALA A 503 3.71 -33.50 11.21
CA ALA A 503 4.67 -34.02 12.18
C ALA A 503 5.63 -32.96 12.68
N TYR A 504 6.07 -32.05 11.83
CA TYR A 504 6.89 -30.88 12.20
C TYR A 504 6.18 -30.00 13.22
N CYS A 505 4.84 -29.81 13.07
CA CYS A 505 4.04 -29.05 14.01
C CYS A 505 3.79 -29.77 15.35
N ARG A 506 3.62 -31.10 15.31
CA ARG A 506 3.24 -31.90 16.50
C ARG A 506 4.31 -31.86 17.61
N GLY A 507 3.86 -31.58 18.83
CA GLY A 507 4.76 -31.49 19.98
C GLY A 507 5.56 -30.19 20.10
N THR A 508 5.53 -29.34 19.07
CA THR A 508 6.23 -28.07 19.06
C THR A 508 5.27 -26.89 19.22
N ILE A 509 4.12 -26.95 18.55
CA ILE A 509 3.02 -25.98 18.74
C ILE A 509 1.81 -26.67 19.40
N ALA A 510 0.89 -25.89 19.96
CA ALA A 510 -0.32 -26.41 20.60
C ALA A 510 -1.10 -27.30 19.61
N HIS A 511 -1.64 -28.41 20.09
CA HIS A 511 -2.29 -29.42 19.25
C HIS A 511 -3.47 -28.86 18.41
N TYR A 512 -4.18 -27.86 18.93
CA TYR A 512 -5.28 -27.20 18.23
C TYR A 512 -4.82 -26.25 17.14
N LYS A 513 -3.52 -25.92 17.07
CA LYS A 513 -2.89 -25.12 16.00
C LYS A 513 -2.31 -25.97 14.87
N VAL A 514 -2.23 -27.30 15.03
CA VAL A 514 -1.72 -28.19 13.98
C VAL A 514 -2.71 -28.21 12.81
N PRO A 515 -2.27 -27.89 11.57
CA PRO A 515 -3.14 -27.91 10.40
C PRO A 515 -3.78 -29.29 10.20
N ARG A 516 -5.10 -29.31 10.04
CA ARG A 516 -5.82 -30.53 9.64
C ARG A 516 -5.58 -30.87 8.19
N TYR A 517 -5.55 -29.83 7.34
CA TYR A 517 -5.35 -29.95 5.90
C TYR A 517 -4.07 -29.24 5.50
N VAL A 518 -3.27 -29.87 4.65
CA VAL A 518 -2.08 -29.27 4.02
C VAL A 518 -2.24 -29.42 2.52
N ARG A 519 -2.13 -28.29 1.81
CA ARG A 519 -2.26 -28.24 0.35
C ARG A 519 -0.96 -27.73 -0.25
N PHE A 520 -0.34 -28.52 -1.09
CA PHE A 520 0.82 -28.08 -1.85
C PHE A 520 0.38 -27.40 -3.13
N VAL A 521 0.87 -26.19 -3.35
CA VAL A 521 0.51 -25.34 -4.49
C VAL A 521 1.77 -24.73 -5.09
N SER A 522 1.69 -24.32 -6.37
CA SER A 522 2.78 -23.62 -7.03
C SER A 522 2.73 -22.10 -6.79
N GLU A 523 1.53 -21.57 -6.51
CA GLU A 523 1.31 -20.13 -6.29
C GLU A 523 0.07 -19.89 -5.41
N PHE A 524 0.03 -18.74 -4.75
CA PHE A 524 -1.17 -18.26 -4.06
C PHE A 524 -1.99 -17.34 -4.96
N PRO A 525 -3.32 -17.25 -4.76
CA PRO A 525 -4.12 -16.21 -5.37
C PRO A 525 -3.72 -14.85 -4.77
N LEU A 526 -3.10 -13.98 -5.57
CA LEU A 526 -2.62 -12.68 -5.14
C LEU A 526 -3.51 -11.55 -5.67
N THR A 527 -3.54 -10.44 -4.93
CA THR A 527 -3.97 -9.14 -5.47
C THR A 527 -2.87 -8.57 -6.36
N ILE A 528 -3.18 -7.53 -7.14
CA ILE A 528 -2.15 -6.81 -7.94
C ILE A 528 -1.08 -6.14 -7.06
N SER A 529 -1.42 -5.78 -5.83
CA SER A 529 -0.45 -5.29 -4.86
C SER A 529 0.37 -6.40 -4.19
N GLY A 530 0.27 -7.66 -4.65
CA GLY A 530 1.03 -8.79 -4.12
C GLY A 530 0.50 -9.39 -2.81
N LYS A 531 -0.70 -9.00 -2.34
CA LYS A 531 -1.31 -9.54 -1.12
C LYS A 531 -2.05 -10.83 -1.39
N VAL A 532 -1.87 -11.83 -0.53
CA VAL A 532 -2.60 -13.11 -0.58
C VAL A 532 -4.10 -12.90 -0.36
N GLN A 533 -4.92 -13.50 -1.23
CA GLN A 533 -6.38 -13.44 -1.15
C GLN A 533 -6.93 -14.65 -0.38
N LYS A 534 -6.86 -14.61 0.96
CA LYS A 534 -7.27 -15.71 1.83
C LYS A 534 -8.71 -16.15 1.61
N PHE A 535 -9.62 -15.23 1.26
CA PHE A 535 -11.00 -15.57 0.95
C PHE A 535 -11.14 -16.50 -0.26
N LYS A 536 -10.34 -16.27 -1.33
CA LYS A 536 -10.30 -17.17 -2.51
C LYS A 536 -9.70 -18.53 -2.15
N MET A 537 -8.66 -18.54 -1.31
CA MET A 537 -8.10 -19.80 -0.81
C MET A 537 -9.14 -20.60 -0.04
N ARG A 538 -9.95 -19.93 0.80
CA ARG A 538 -11.05 -20.55 1.56
C ARG A 538 -12.11 -21.12 0.61
N GLU A 539 -12.57 -20.36 -0.39
CA GLU A 539 -13.52 -20.82 -1.40
C GLU A 539 -13.02 -22.07 -2.14
N ILE A 540 -11.80 -22.01 -2.65
CA ILE A 540 -11.16 -23.13 -3.37
C ILE A 540 -11.04 -24.35 -2.44
N SER A 541 -10.53 -24.17 -1.22
CA SER A 541 -10.37 -25.28 -0.26
C SER A 541 -11.69 -25.88 0.16
N THR A 542 -12.72 -25.07 0.40
CA THR A 542 -14.07 -25.56 0.72
C THR A 542 -14.64 -26.42 -0.38
N ALA A 543 -14.47 -26.02 -1.64
CA ALA A 543 -14.92 -26.76 -2.81
C ALA A 543 -14.15 -28.07 -3.01
N GLU A 544 -12.81 -28.02 -3.02
CA GLU A 544 -11.97 -29.18 -3.31
C GLU A 544 -11.93 -30.21 -2.18
N LEU A 545 -12.08 -29.79 -0.91
CA LEU A 545 -12.19 -30.68 0.24
C LEU A 545 -13.61 -31.19 0.48
N GLY A 546 -14.59 -30.75 -0.31
CA GLY A 546 -15.99 -31.20 -0.20
C GLY A 546 -16.70 -30.70 1.05
N LEU A 547 -16.32 -29.54 1.61
CA LEU A 547 -16.79 -29.01 2.89
C LEU A 547 -18.07 -28.16 2.79
N HIS A 548 -18.82 -28.26 1.69
CA HIS A 548 -20.03 -27.45 1.46
C HIS A 548 -21.14 -27.72 2.50
N ALA A 549 -21.26 -28.95 2.99
CA ALA A 549 -22.24 -29.30 4.01
C ALA A 549 -21.93 -28.58 5.34
N ALA A 550 -20.68 -28.56 5.75
CA ALA A 550 -20.22 -27.82 6.94
C ALA A 550 -20.37 -26.30 6.78
N ALA A 551 -20.15 -25.78 5.56
CA ALA A 551 -20.32 -24.35 5.25
C ALA A 551 -21.80 -23.87 5.34
N SER A 552 -22.78 -24.76 5.25
CA SER A 552 -24.20 -24.44 5.33
C SER A 552 -24.74 -24.42 6.78
N ILE A 553 -23.93 -24.84 7.76
CA ILE A 553 -24.30 -24.80 9.18
C ILE A 553 -24.15 -23.35 9.66
N VAL A 554 -25.30 -22.69 9.89
CA VAL A 554 -25.35 -21.36 10.52
C VAL A 554 -25.01 -21.54 12.00
N THR A 555 -23.81 -21.16 12.41
CA THR A 555 -23.46 -20.99 13.83
C THR A 555 -24.11 -19.70 14.34
N ALA A 556 -24.89 -19.80 15.42
CA ALA A 556 -25.58 -18.67 16.05
C ALA A 556 -24.57 -17.72 16.71
#